data_13f3781aacc225d1302b02dad0f3c9fa
#
_entry.id   13f3781aacc225d1302b02dad0f3c9fa
#
_cell.length_a   1.000
_cell.length_b   1.000
_cell.length_c   1.000
_cell.angle_alpha   90.00
_cell.angle_beta   90.00
_cell.angle_gamma   90.00
#
_symmetry.space_group_name_H-M   'P 1'
#
loop_
_entity.id
_entity.type
_entity.pdbx_description
1 polymer ?
#
loop_
_entity_poly.entity_id
_entity_poly.type
_entity_poly.pdbx_seq_one_letter_code
_entity_poly.pdbx_strand_id
1 'polypeptide(L)'
;MENIDVNERFKKGWDVAEEEFMHYINKYGNSYFLAYDIVENAIKEAIKENKVYIVLERYCPWHNPLYEIEKKLGLGDRFLYCVHPGSNQRWCSTAVNLNDHCMELRKPFPLEWRGKRSDELKKITGMNDAEFVHVSGFVSFWLKKESAIKATEFSINYKEKDN
;
A
#
# COMPACT_ATOMS: atom_id res chain seq x y z
N MET A 1 -47.00 30.49 8.29
CA MET A 1 -45.93 29.88 7.47
C MET A 1 -44.84 30.92 7.40
N GLU A 2 -43.70 30.63 8.03
CA GLU A 2 -42.51 31.50 7.92
C GLU A 2 -42.07 31.53 6.49
N ASN A 3 -41.95 32.74 5.97
CA ASN A 3 -41.47 33.00 4.61
C ASN A 3 -39.95 32.78 4.63
N ILE A 4 -39.54 31.54 4.37
CA ILE A 4 -38.12 31.18 4.41
C ILE A 4 -37.46 31.72 3.16
N ASP A 5 -36.54 32.68 3.32
CA ASP A 5 -35.77 33.24 2.25
C ASP A 5 -34.92 32.12 1.57
N VAL A 6 -35.29 31.81 0.33
CA VAL A 6 -34.61 30.79 -0.50
C VAL A 6 -33.13 31.14 -0.67
N ASN A 7 -32.80 32.43 -0.76
CA ASN A 7 -31.41 32.88 -0.92
C ASN A 7 -30.57 32.65 0.32
N GLU A 8 -31.13 32.84 1.53
CA GLU A 8 -30.42 32.49 2.78
C GLU A 8 -30.16 30.99 2.91
N ARG A 9 -31.13 30.15 2.51
CA ARG A 9 -30.93 28.70 2.50
C ARG A 9 -29.89 28.27 1.51
N PHE A 10 -29.90 28.84 0.32
CA PHE A 10 -28.89 28.56 -0.70
C PHE A 10 -27.51 28.96 -0.21
N LYS A 11 -27.36 30.14 0.40
CA LYS A 11 -26.09 30.61 0.95
C LYS A 11 -25.56 29.66 2.05
N LYS A 12 -26.42 29.24 2.97
CA LYS A 12 -26.02 28.24 4.00
C LYS A 12 -25.57 26.93 3.37
N GLY A 13 -26.25 26.44 2.34
CA GLY A 13 -25.85 25.24 1.61
C GLY A 13 -24.50 25.40 0.88
N TRP A 14 -24.26 26.58 0.33
CA TRP A 14 -22.99 26.93 -0.32
C TRP A 14 -21.85 26.96 0.72
N ASP A 15 -22.02 27.62 1.85
CA ASP A 15 -21.03 27.74 2.89
C ASP A 15 -20.61 26.35 3.42
N VAL A 16 -21.56 25.42 3.62
CA VAL A 16 -21.29 24.03 4.00
C VAL A 16 -20.50 23.29 2.91
N ALA A 17 -20.89 23.44 1.66
CA ALA A 17 -20.20 22.80 0.54
C ALA A 17 -18.75 23.32 0.37
N GLU A 18 -18.54 24.62 0.56
CA GLU A 18 -17.21 25.23 0.56
C GLU A 18 -16.32 24.72 1.72
N GLU A 19 -16.87 24.67 2.94
CA GLU A 19 -16.14 24.11 4.10
C GLU A 19 -15.75 22.64 3.88
N GLU A 20 -16.67 21.79 3.40
CA GLU A 20 -16.38 20.39 3.10
C GLU A 20 -15.32 20.28 1.99
N PHE A 21 -15.46 21.05 0.91
CA PHE A 21 -14.51 21.05 -0.19
C PHE A 21 -13.10 21.46 0.26
N MET A 22 -12.97 22.52 1.05
CA MET A 22 -11.69 22.98 1.59
C MET A 22 -11.12 21.97 2.59
N HIS A 23 -11.96 21.32 3.39
CA HIS A 23 -11.54 20.23 4.28
C HIS A 23 -10.94 19.06 3.47
N TYR A 24 -11.60 18.65 2.39
CA TYR A 24 -11.10 17.60 1.50
C TYR A 24 -9.79 18.00 0.81
N ILE A 25 -9.68 19.22 0.27
CA ILE A 25 -8.45 19.70 -0.34
C ILE A 25 -7.28 19.68 0.66
N ASN A 26 -7.48 20.20 1.86
CA ASN A 26 -6.43 20.25 2.87
C ASN A 26 -6.05 18.84 3.36
N LYS A 27 -7.04 17.99 3.59
CA LYS A 27 -6.81 16.63 4.08
C LYS A 27 -6.12 15.73 3.04
N TYR A 28 -6.62 15.73 1.82
CA TYR A 28 -6.11 14.85 0.76
C TYR A 28 -4.90 15.46 0.04
N GLY A 29 -4.89 16.76 -0.22
CA GLY A 29 -3.80 17.44 -0.89
C GLY A 29 -2.50 17.33 -0.09
N ASN A 30 -2.50 17.74 1.18
CA ASN A 30 -1.32 17.67 2.03
C ASN A 30 -0.85 16.22 2.26
N SER A 31 -1.78 15.28 2.46
CA SER A 31 -1.44 13.85 2.63
C SER A 31 -0.88 13.24 1.36
N TYR A 32 -1.40 13.63 0.20
CA TYR A 32 -0.97 13.12 -1.09
C TYR A 32 0.44 13.61 -1.45
N PHE A 33 0.71 14.92 -1.37
CA PHE A 33 2.04 15.47 -1.66
C PHE A 33 3.11 14.88 -0.75
N LEU A 34 2.79 14.76 0.53
CA LEU A 34 3.71 14.14 1.48
C LEU A 34 3.97 12.66 1.16
N ALA A 35 2.92 11.92 0.75
CA ALA A 35 3.05 10.54 0.32
C ALA A 35 3.89 10.41 -0.96
N TYR A 36 3.71 11.34 -1.90
CA TYR A 36 4.47 11.37 -3.16
C TYR A 36 5.97 11.47 -2.88
N ASP A 37 6.40 12.41 -2.03
CA ASP A 37 7.82 12.60 -1.69
C ASP A 37 8.41 11.35 -1.01
N ILE A 38 7.65 10.73 -0.09
CA ILE A 38 8.08 9.51 0.61
C ILE A 38 8.28 8.37 -0.39
N VAL A 39 7.31 8.16 -1.27
CA VAL A 39 7.34 7.08 -2.27
C VAL A 39 8.42 7.35 -3.32
N GLU A 40 8.58 8.58 -3.77
CA GLU A 40 9.64 8.94 -4.73
C GLU A 40 11.03 8.64 -4.17
N ASN A 41 11.29 8.98 -2.90
CA ASN A 41 12.55 8.67 -2.26
C ASN A 41 12.76 7.15 -2.11
N ALA A 42 11.74 6.41 -1.70
CA ALA A 42 11.81 4.95 -1.61
C ALA A 42 12.06 4.28 -2.97
N ILE A 43 11.46 4.79 -4.04
CA ILE A 43 11.71 4.34 -5.42
C ILE A 43 13.16 4.62 -5.84
N LYS A 44 13.69 5.82 -5.57
CA LYS A 44 15.09 6.16 -5.89
C LYS A 44 16.07 5.21 -5.21
N GLU A 45 15.87 4.90 -3.93
CA GLU A 45 16.70 3.93 -3.21
C GLU A 45 16.55 2.51 -3.76
N ALA A 46 15.32 2.07 -4.06
CA ALA A 46 15.08 0.76 -4.65
C ALA A 46 15.73 0.60 -6.03
N ILE A 47 15.71 1.65 -6.86
CA ILE A 47 16.40 1.65 -8.18
C ILE A 47 17.91 1.54 -7.99
N LYS A 48 18.50 2.32 -7.07
CA LYS A 48 19.94 2.30 -6.77
C LYS A 48 20.42 0.91 -6.32
N GLU A 49 19.58 0.22 -5.53
CA GLU A 49 19.86 -1.13 -5.04
C GLU A 49 19.41 -2.25 -6.01
N ASN A 50 18.92 -1.89 -7.19
CA ASN A 50 18.34 -2.80 -8.19
C ASN A 50 17.22 -3.70 -7.64
N LYS A 51 16.42 -3.19 -6.72
CA LYS A 51 15.27 -3.89 -6.12
C LYS A 51 14.01 -3.72 -6.97
N VAL A 52 13.11 -4.68 -6.86
CA VAL A 52 11.77 -4.66 -7.46
C VAL A 52 10.67 -4.53 -6.40
N TYR A 53 11.01 -4.00 -5.25
CA TYR A 53 10.11 -3.63 -4.16
C TYR A 53 10.59 -2.35 -3.50
N ILE A 54 9.67 -1.61 -2.89
CA ILE A 54 9.98 -0.39 -2.13
C ILE A 54 9.79 -0.64 -0.63
N VAL A 55 10.54 0.11 0.19
CA VAL A 55 10.43 0.06 1.65
C VAL A 55 10.12 1.47 2.16
N LEU A 56 9.05 1.60 2.92
CA LEU A 56 8.64 2.86 3.55
C LEU A 56 8.94 2.82 5.05
N GLU A 57 9.57 3.85 5.59
CA GLU A 57 9.85 3.94 7.04
C GLU A 57 8.62 4.37 7.84
N ARG A 58 7.63 4.94 7.19
CA ARG A 58 6.33 5.26 7.77
C ARG A 58 5.22 4.96 6.77
N TYR A 59 4.03 4.61 7.27
CA TYR A 59 2.87 4.41 6.44
C TYR A 59 2.42 5.72 5.77
N CYS A 60 2.09 5.64 4.50
CA CYS A 60 1.41 6.68 3.73
C CYS A 60 0.53 6.03 2.65
N PRO A 61 -0.42 6.75 2.02
CA PRO A 61 -1.21 6.25 0.90
C PRO A 61 -0.34 6.15 -0.37
N TRP A 62 0.43 5.09 -0.47
CA TRP A 62 1.53 4.90 -1.42
C TRP A 62 1.11 4.43 -2.81
N HIS A 63 -0.07 3.84 -2.99
CA HIS A 63 -0.47 3.20 -4.26
C HIS A 63 -0.46 4.18 -5.45
N ASN A 64 -1.25 5.26 -5.39
CA ASN A 64 -1.32 6.22 -6.49
C ASN A 64 0.02 6.91 -6.78
N PRO A 65 0.78 7.41 -5.78
CA PRO A 65 2.13 7.91 -6.01
C PRO A 65 3.05 6.89 -6.70
N LEU A 66 2.99 5.61 -6.34
CA LEU A 66 3.80 4.57 -6.97
C LEU A 66 3.51 4.47 -8.47
N TYR A 67 2.24 4.33 -8.86
CA TYR A 67 1.86 4.22 -10.27
C TYR A 67 2.21 5.46 -11.09
N GLU A 68 2.01 6.65 -10.53
CA GLU A 68 2.35 7.89 -11.19
C GLU A 68 3.85 8.05 -11.41
N ILE A 69 4.67 7.69 -10.41
CA ILE A 69 6.13 7.77 -10.50
C ILE A 69 6.67 6.71 -11.48
N GLU A 70 6.16 5.48 -11.42
CA GLU A 70 6.53 4.45 -12.41
C GLU A 70 6.24 4.93 -13.84
N LYS A 71 5.06 5.50 -14.08
CA LYS A 71 4.67 6.07 -15.38
C LYS A 71 5.58 7.23 -15.79
N LYS A 72 5.82 8.17 -14.88
CA LYS A 72 6.69 9.35 -15.11
C LYS A 72 8.11 8.97 -15.48
N LEU A 73 8.65 7.92 -14.85
CA LEU A 73 10.02 7.45 -15.06
C LEU A 73 10.14 6.36 -16.13
N GLY A 74 9.04 5.94 -16.76
CA GLY A 74 9.02 4.88 -17.76
C GLY A 74 9.48 3.50 -17.23
N LEU A 75 9.19 3.20 -15.95
CA LEU A 75 9.64 1.97 -15.27
C LEU A 75 8.74 0.76 -15.57
N GLY A 76 7.58 0.97 -16.19
CA GLY A 76 6.56 -0.07 -16.34
C GLY A 76 6.07 -0.58 -14.98
N ASP A 77 5.71 -1.85 -14.91
CA ASP A 77 5.24 -2.53 -13.67
C ASP A 77 6.42 -3.09 -12.86
N ARG A 78 7.43 -2.25 -12.61
CA ARG A 78 8.70 -2.67 -11.99
C ARG A 78 8.52 -3.18 -10.57
N PHE A 79 7.76 -2.45 -9.73
CA PHE A 79 7.68 -2.76 -8.32
C PHE A 79 6.57 -3.76 -8.04
N LEU A 80 6.93 -4.88 -7.42
CA LEU A 80 6.03 -5.99 -7.12
C LEU A 80 5.43 -5.91 -5.72
N TYR A 81 6.13 -5.27 -4.78
CA TYR A 81 5.73 -5.17 -3.37
C TYR A 81 6.11 -3.81 -2.78
N CYS A 82 5.34 -3.43 -1.74
CA CYS A 82 5.65 -2.34 -0.84
C CYS A 82 5.73 -2.89 0.60
N VAL A 83 6.89 -2.72 1.25
CA VAL A 83 7.10 -3.03 2.66
C VAL A 83 6.92 -1.77 3.48
N HIS A 84 6.06 -1.79 4.49
CA HIS A 84 5.75 -0.59 5.28
C HIS A 84 5.32 -0.94 6.71
N PRO A 85 5.41 0.00 7.66
CA PRO A 85 4.84 -0.19 8.99
C PRO A 85 3.32 -0.40 8.90
N GLY A 86 2.82 -1.34 9.67
CA GLY A 86 1.39 -1.58 9.88
C GLY A 86 0.92 -1.08 11.25
N SER A 87 -0.33 -1.37 11.60
CA SER A 87 -0.86 -1.13 12.94
C SER A 87 -0.22 -2.07 13.97
N ASN A 88 -0.27 -1.69 15.26
CA ASN A 88 0.18 -2.51 16.39
C ASN A 88 1.65 -2.98 16.29
N GLN A 89 2.56 -2.07 15.91
CA GLN A 89 4.00 -2.34 15.80
C GLN A 89 4.38 -3.50 14.86
N ARG A 90 3.53 -3.79 13.89
CA ARG A 90 3.77 -4.79 12.85
C ARG A 90 4.40 -4.17 11.62
N TRP A 91 4.99 -5.01 10.81
CA TRP A 91 5.41 -4.69 9.47
C TRP A 91 4.56 -5.43 8.45
N CYS A 92 4.19 -4.73 7.41
CA CYS A 92 3.40 -5.27 6.30
C CYS A 92 4.29 -5.40 5.06
N SER A 93 4.09 -6.45 4.32
CA SER A 93 4.48 -6.48 2.92
C SER A 93 3.22 -6.64 2.08
N THR A 94 2.96 -5.68 1.20
CA THR A 94 1.76 -5.61 0.37
C THR A 94 2.15 -5.78 -1.09
N ALA A 95 1.53 -6.74 -1.77
CA ALA A 95 1.71 -6.93 -3.20
C ALA A 95 1.05 -5.79 -3.99
N VAL A 96 1.72 -5.32 -5.02
CA VAL A 96 1.22 -4.23 -5.87
C VAL A 96 0.21 -4.79 -6.86
N ASN A 97 -0.90 -4.09 -7.05
CA ASN A 97 -1.89 -4.41 -8.08
C ASN A 97 -1.33 -4.08 -9.48
N LEU A 98 -1.89 -4.65 -10.53
CA LEU A 98 -1.51 -4.29 -11.89
C LEU A 98 -1.72 -2.80 -12.17
N ASN A 99 -2.81 -2.24 -11.65
CA ASN A 99 -3.11 -0.81 -11.72
C ASN A 99 -4.08 -0.43 -10.58
N ASP A 100 -4.40 0.85 -10.47
CA ASP A 100 -5.27 1.43 -9.44
C ASP A 100 -6.77 1.07 -9.59
N HIS A 101 -7.16 0.45 -10.70
CA HIS A 101 -8.55 0.11 -11.01
C HIS A 101 -8.86 -1.39 -10.94
N CYS A 102 -7.87 -2.24 -10.64
CA CYS A 102 -8.09 -3.69 -10.58
C CYS A 102 -7.56 -4.32 -9.29
N MET A 103 -8.10 -5.49 -8.97
CA MET A 103 -7.67 -6.29 -7.80
C MET A 103 -6.61 -7.33 -8.16
N GLU A 104 -6.26 -7.46 -9.44
CA GLU A 104 -5.23 -8.38 -9.89
C GLU A 104 -3.85 -7.91 -9.45
N LEU A 105 -3.05 -8.82 -8.90
CA LEU A 105 -1.74 -8.53 -8.33
C LEU A 105 -0.65 -8.81 -9.36
N ARG A 106 0.37 -7.96 -9.40
CA ARG A 106 1.58 -8.19 -10.20
C ARG A 106 2.27 -9.48 -9.77
N LYS A 107 2.37 -9.72 -8.48
CA LYS A 107 2.95 -10.92 -7.88
C LYS A 107 2.31 -11.20 -6.52
N PRO A 108 1.39 -12.16 -6.39
CA PRO A 108 0.83 -12.53 -5.09
C PRO A 108 1.85 -13.32 -4.25
N PHE A 109 1.64 -13.36 -2.92
CA PHE A 109 2.43 -14.22 -2.02
C PHE A 109 2.25 -15.71 -2.37
N PRO A 110 3.25 -16.58 -2.01
CA PRO A 110 3.22 -18.01 -2.29
C PRO A 110 1.90 -18.67 -1.87
N LEU A 111 1.36 -19.53 -2.71
CA LEU A 111 0.07 -20.20 -2.48
C LEU A 111 0.05 -20.96 -1.16
N GLU A 112 1.16 -21.62 -0.80
CA GLU A 112 1.33 -22.36 0.45
C GLU A 112 1.27 -21.51 1.71
N TRP A 113 1.52 -20.18 1.62
CA TRP A 113 1.44 -19.24 2.73
C TRP A 113 0.06 -18.62 2.90
N ARG A 114 -0.74 -18.61 1.83
CA ARG A 114 -2.04 -17.91 1.82
C ARG A 114 -3.02 -18.52 2.83
N GLY A 115 -3.68 -17.66 3.61
CA GLY A 115 -4.60 -18.03 4.67
C GLY A 115 -3.94 -18.55 5.95
N LYS A 116 -2.61 -18.71 5.96
CA LYS A 116 -1.87 -19.22 7.12
C LYS A 116 -1.62 -18.15 8.17
N ARG A 117 -1.58 -18.56 9.42
CA ARG A 117 -1.41 -17.69 10.60
C ARG A 117 -0.40 -18.24 11.56
N SER A 118 0.23 -17.35 12.33
CA SER A 118 1.05 -17.65 13.51
C SER A 118 1.89 -18.92 13.37
N ASP A 119 1.66 -19.94 14.17
CA ASP A 119 2.52 -21.12 14.25
C ASP A 119 2.57 -21.93 12.95
N GLU A 120 1.45 -22.01 12.21
CA GLU A 120 1.42 -22.68 10.92
C GLU A 120 2.31 -21.96 9.91
N LEU A 121 2.20 -20.62 9.86
CA LEU A 121 3.01 -19.81 8.96
C LEU A 121 4.49 -19.82 9.36
N LYS A 122 4.80 -19.75 10.68
CA LYS A 122 6.17 -19.87 11.20
C LYS A 122 6.82 -21.20 10.80
N LYS A 123 6.06 -22.28 10.88
CA LYS A 123 6.54 -23.63 10.50
C LYS A 123 6.88 -23.73 9.02
N ILE A 124 6.06 -23.11 8.14
CA ILE A 124 6.27 -23.16 6.69
C ILE A 124 7.38 -22.21 6.26
N THR A 125 7.44 -21.02 6.85
CA THR A 125 8.40 -19.98 6.46
C THR A 125 9.75 -20.10 7.16
N GLY A 126 9.81 -20.80 8.30
CA GLY A 126 10.98 -20.82 9.19
C GLY A 126 11.21 -19.48 9.93
N MET A 127 10.29 -18.52 9.83
CA MET A 127 10.40 -17.21 10.46
C MET A 127 9.53 -17.12 11.72
N ASN A 128 10.17 -17.01 12.89
CA ASN A 128 9.50 -17.08 14.20
C ASN A 128 8.56 -15.90 14.50
N ASP A 129 8.61 -14.82 13.74
CA ASP A 129 7.82 -13.62 13.88
C ASP A 129 6.75 -13.47 12.77
N ALA A 130 6.52 -14.53 12.01
CA ALA A 130 5.45 -14.60 11.03
C ALA A 130 4.08 -14.57 11.70
N GLU A 131 3.18 -13.70 11.25
CA GLU A 131 1.85 -13.56 11.84
C GLU A 131 0.74 -14.01 10.92
N PHE A 132 0.73 -13.54 9.67
CA PHE A 132 -0.39 -13.80 8.78
C PHE A 132 -0.05 -13.50 7.32
N VAL A 133 -0.60 -14.31 6.41
CA VAL A 133 -0.70 -14.01 4.97
C VAL A 133 -2.15 -14.12 4.54
N HIS A 134 -2.67 -13.08 3.90
CA HIS A 134 -4.06 -13.06 3.45
C HIS A 134 -4.34 -14.15 2.41
N VAL A 135 -5.56 -14.68 2.39
CA VAL A 135 -5.98 -15.78 1.51
C VAL A 135 -5.80 -15.46 0.02
N SER A 136 -6.00 -14.22 -0.39
CA SER A 136 -5.76 -13.78 -1.78
C SER A 136 -4.28 -13.49 -2.09
N GLY A 137 -3.40 -13.53 -1.09
CA GLY A 137 -1.98 -13.28 -1.26
C GLY A 137 -1.60 -11.82 -1.49
N PHE A 138 -2.47 -10.84 -1.16
CA PHE A 138 -2.16 -9.44 -1.40
C PHE A 138 -1.33 -8.80 -0.29
N VAL A 139 -1.38 -9.32 0.96
CA VAL A 139 -0.67 -8.74 2.11
C VAL A 139 -0.21 -9.82 3.07
N SER A 140 0.93 -9.57 3.70
CA SER A 140 1.48 -10.36 4.81
C SER A 140 1.87 -9.44 5.98
N PHE A 141 1.83 -10.01 7.21
CA PHE A 141 2.14 -9.31 8.46
C PHE A 141 3.25 -10.03 9.23
N TRP A 142 4.20 -9.25 9.74
CA TRP A 142 5.41 -9.70 10.42
C TRP A 142 5.68 -8.79 11.63
N LEU A 143 6.31 -9.30 12.68
CA LEU A 143 6.68 -8.47 13.84
C LEU A 143 7.92 -7.62 13.57
N LYS A 144 8.77 -8.02 12.62
CA LYS A 144 10.03 -7.33 12.30
C LYS A 144 10.08 -6.89 10.83
N LYS A 145 10.71 -5.74 10.60
CA LYS A 145 10.96 -5.19 9.25
C LYS A 145 11.76 -6.17 8.40
N GLU A 146 12.82 -6.73 8.98
CA GLU A 146 13.73 -7.65 8.29
C GLU A 146 13.01 -8.91 7.82
N SER A 147 12.04 -9.40 8.59
CA SER A 147 11.23 -10.55 8.20
C SER A 147 10.24 -10.24 7.10
N ALA A 148 9.61 -9.06 7.13
CA ALA A 148 8.79 -8.59 6.02
C ALA A 148 9.59 -8.48 4.71
N ILE A 149 10.81 -7.95 4.78
CA ILE A 149 11.73 -7.86 3.63
C ILE A 149 12.11 -9.27 3.15
N LYS A 150 12.55 -10.17 4.03
CA LYS A 150 12.90 -11.56 3.67
C LYS A 150 11.74 -12.30 3.00
N ALA A 151 10.53 -12.13 3.55
CA ALA A 151 9.31 -12.72 2.97
C ALA A 151 9.01 -12.17 1.58
N THR A 152 9.23 -10.87 1.38
CA THR A 152 9.09 -10.21 0.08
C THR A 152 10.10 -10.77 -0.94
N GLU A 153 11.38 -10.83 -0.58
CA GLU A 153 12.45 -11.35 -1.43
C GLU A 153 12.25 -12.83 -1.78
N PHE A 154 11.80 -13.63 -0.81
CA PHE A 154 11.41 -15.02 -1.07
C PHE A 154 10.27 -15.08 -2.09
N SER A 155 9.22 -14.28 -1.90
CA SER A 155 8.02 -14.28 -2.76
C SER A 155 8.30 -13.83 -4.18
N ILE A 156 9.22 -12.88 -4.38
CA ILE A 156 9.68 -12.43 -5.69
C ILE A 156 10.28 -13.61 -6.48
N ASN A 157 11.09 -14.42 -5.82
CA ASN A 157 11.81 -15.54 -6.43
C ASN A 157 10.99 -16.85 -6.49
N TYR A 158 9.85 -16.88 -5.77
CA TYR A 158 9.01 -18.08 -5.71
C TYR A 158 8.33 -18.33 -7.05
N LYS A 159 8.44 -19.57 -7.53
CA LYS A 159 7.70 -20.08 -8.70
C LYS A 159 6.64 -21.01 -8.18
N GLU A 160 5.37 -20.74 -8.50
CA GLU A 160 4.31 -21.71 -8.24
C GLU A 160 4.66 -22.99 -9.01
N LYS A 161 4.53 -24.15 -8.35
CA LYS A 161 4.71 -25.42 -9.04
C LYS A 161 3.53 -25.59 -9.98
N ASP A 162 3.81 -25.76 -11.26
CA ASP A 162 2.80 -26.16 -12.23
C ASP A 162 2.18 -27.46 -11.75
N ASN A 163 0.87 -27.42 -11.52
CA ASN A 163 0.06 -28.61 -11.20
C ASN A 163 -0.30 -29.35 -12.46
#